data_a71de6582fb15dca7cfea12c97bda470
#
_entry.id   a71de6582fb15dca7cfea12c97bda470
#
_cell.length_a   1.000
_cell.length_b   1.000
_cell.length_c   1.000
_cell.angle_alpha   90.00
_cell.angle_beta   90.00
_cell.angle_gamma   90.00
#
_symmetry.space_group_name_H-M   'P 1'
#
loop_
_entity.id
_entity.type
_entity.pdbx_description
1 polymer ?
#
loop_
_entity_poly.entity_id
_entity_poly.type
_entity_poly.pdbx_seq_one_letter_code
_entity_poly.pdbx_strand_id
1 'polypeptide(L)'
;MLRIALTLALLATLVVGPGAASAQAGCAFRGGFAQLQALIPDRVGTCLEDEQYRPDLGQSSQRTSNGTLIWHSVDGALTFSDGFHTWLLDPNGQVQVRNLNERFPFEFNGDGFPIVGQPAPATNGPCPTTPLPVLAVENFYANLVQQIGGQCVSVTTILNDPDADPHEFEPTVADVRAFQGAQLVIENGLGYDDFADKIIETMSQKPVIVRAGDVVGLEVGANPHVWYSAGYVDQIKSAMLTSLKQAKPDASAYFDAQAAAVDQSFTTYRQLIAQIAGQFNGTPVGTTESIFLDMSYSTGLKVITPPGFLAAAEDAEPAAQDIAAFQDQLKNKQIQVLVYNVQTVTPTTEQLKELARQNNIPVVGVSETLPVGFQTFQGWQAGQLQLLLNALQKSATR
;
A
#
# COMPACT_ATOMS: atom_id res chain seq x y z
N MET A 1 -63.52 55.60 -29.52
CA MET A 1 -62.15 55.79 -29.97
C MET A 1 -61.25 55.27 -28.82
N LEU A 2 -60.88 54.02 -28.92
CA LEU A 2 -60.08 53.32 -27.86
C LEU A 2 -58.73 52.97 -28.47
N ARG A 3 -57.67 53.58 -27.98
CA ARG A 3 -56.28 53.28 -28.40
C ARG A 3 -55.75 52.11 -27.56
N ILE A 4 -55.50 50.99 -28.20
CA ILE A 4 -54.84 49.83 -27.64
C ILE A 4 -53.33 50.02 -27.82
N ALA A 5 -52.58 50.11 -26.72
CA ALA A 5 -51.13 50.14 -26.72
C ALA A 5 -50.62 48.68 -26.68
N LEU A 6 -49.88 48.29 -27.70
CA LEU A 6 -49.26 46.99 -27.81
C LEU A 6 -47.88 47.10 -27.14
N THR A 7 -47.72 46.42 -25.98
CA THR A 7 -46.41 46.29 -25.33
C THR A 7 -45.72 45.06 -25.86
N LEU A 8 -44.58 45.26 -26.55
CA LEU A 8 -43.70 44.20 -27.02
C LEU A 8 -42.86 43.71 -25.84
N ALA A 9 -43.05 42.46 -25.41
CA ALA A 9 -42.19 41.80 -24.47
C ALA A 9 -41.01 41.16 -25.20
N LEU A 10 -39.82 41.69 -24.99
CA LEU A 10 -38.58 41.08 -25.44
C LEU A 10 -38.27 39.84 -24.56
N LEU A 11 -38.39 38.65 -25.11
CA LEU A 11 -37.85 37.42 -24.51
C LEU A 11 -36.33 37.44 -24.72
N ALA A 12 -35.59 37.67 -23.66
CA ALA A 12 -34.13 37.40 -23.62
C ALA A 12 -33.92 35.91 -23.40
N THR A 13 -33.53 35.18 -24.42
CA THR A 13 -33.04 33.81 -24.29
C THR A 13 -31.66 33.83 -23.63
N LEU A 14 -31.60 33.43 -22.36
CA LEU A 14 -30.34 33.11 -21.71
C LEU A 14 -29.77 31.87 -22.39
N VAL A 15 -28.69 32.05 -23.13
CA VAL A 15 -27.81 30.97 -23.58
C VAL A 15 -26.99 30.60 -22.32
N VAL A 16 -27.36 29.46 -21.71
CA VAL A 16 -26.52 28.84 -20.68
C VAL A 16 -25.36 28.21 -21.41
N GLY A 17 -24.20 28.85 -21.39
CA GLY A 17 -22.93 28.27 -21.81
C GLY A 17 -22.57 27.10 -20.86
N PRO A 18 -21.76 26.12 -21.33
CA PRO A 18 -21.32 25.03 -20.49
C PRO A 18 -20.66 25.58 -19.24
N GLY A 19 -21.20 25.17 -18.07
CA GLY A 19 -20.74 25.64 -16.78
C GLY A 19 -19.23 25.43 -16.65
N ALA A 20 -18.53 26.52 -16.43
CA ALA A 20 -17.20 26.48 -15.89
C ALA A 20 -17.29 25.74 -14.54
N ALA A 21 -16.62 24.59 -14.46
CA ALA A 21 -16.44 23.89 -13.21
C ALA A 21 -15.95 24.93 -12.19
N SER A 22 -16.69 25.11 -11.12
CA SER A 22 -16.32 25.99 -10.03
C SER A 22 -14.95 25.51 -9.52
N ALA A 23 -13.92 26.34 -9.70
CA ALA A 23 -12.66 26.16 -9.01
C ALA A 23 -12.99 26.11 -7.52
N GLN A 24 -12.81 24.95 -6.94
CA GLN A 24 -12.93 24.74 -5.51
C GLN A 24 -11.89 25.65 -4.86
N ALA A 25 -12.26 26.42 -3.84
CA ALA A 25 -11.39 27.39 -3.19
C ALA A 25 -10.11 26.69 -2.70
N GLY A 26 -9.07 27.01 -3.35
CA GLY A 26 -7.78 26.56 -3.64
C GLY A 26 -6.99 25.87 -2.53
N CYS A 27 -6.72 24.60 -2.70
CA CYS A 27 -5.52 24.05 -2.14
C CYS A 27 -4.27 24.76 -2.74
N ALA A 28 -3.18 24.82 -1.99
CA ALA A 28 -1.95 25.46 -2.41
C ALA A 28 -0.74 24.59 -2.08
N PHE A 29 0.22 24.51 -2.99
CA PHE A 29 1.52 23.95 -2.69
C PHE A 29 2.28 24.88 -1.73
N ARG A 30 2.88 24.33 -0.68
CA ARG A 30 3.64 25.07 0.33
C ARG A 30 5.01 24.42 0.56
N GLY A 31 5.94 25.21 1.13
CA GLY A 31 7.26 24.70 1.52
C GLY A 31 7.98 23.94 0.40
N GLY A 32 8.44 22.74 0.70
CA GLY A 32 9.14 21.88 -0.24
C GLY A 32 8.28 21.44 -1.43
N PHE A 33 6.98 21.21 -1.22
CA PHE A 33 6.07 20.84 -2.31
C PHE A 33 5.94 21.96 -3.34
N ALA A 34 5.88 23.24 -2.90
CA ALA A 34 5.92 24.38 -3.82
C ALA A 34 7.24 24.47 -4.57
N GLN A 35 8.36 24.16 -3.90
CA GLN A 35 9.69 24.14 -4.54
C GLN A 35 9.78 23.10 -5.64
N LEU A 36 9.39 21.86 -5.38
CA LEU A 36 9.44 20.79 -6.37
C LEU A 36 8.45 21.04 -7.53
N GLN A 37 7.23 21.51 -7.20
CA GLN A 37 6.24 21.86 -8.20
C GLN A 37 6.74 23.00 -9.13
N ALA A 38 7.43 24.01 -8.59
CA ALA A 38 7.98 25.08 -9.41
C ALA A 38 9.08 24.62 -10.39
N LEU A 39 9.81 23.56 -10.05
CA LEU A 39 10.85 22.98 -10.89
C LEU A 39 10.30 22.06 -11.98
N ILE A 40 9.18 21.38 -11.72
CA ILE A 40 8.56 20.41 -12.64
C ILE A 40 7.03 20.61 -12.76
N PRO A 41 6.55 21.83 -13.09
CA PRO A 41 5.13 22.16 -13.04
C PRO A 41 4.26 21.28 -13.93
N ASP A 42 4.74 20.96 -15.15
CA ASP A 42 4.02 20.11 -16.10
C ASP A 42 3.91 18.64 -15.64
N ARG A 43 4.81 18.20 -14.77
CA ARG A 43 4.76 16.85 -14.20
C ARG A 43 3.84 16.79 -13.01
N VAL A 44 3.98 17.68 -12.05
CA VAL A 44 3.15 17.73 -10.85
C VAL A 44 1.70 18.08 -11.17
N GLY A 45 1.48 19.05 -12.06
CA GLY A 45 0.13 19.49 -12.41
C GLY A 45 -0.46 20.41 -11.35
N THR A 46 -1.80 20.36 -11.19
CA THR A 46 -2.55 21.21 -10.26
C THR A 46 -2.78 20.50 -8.93
N CYS A 47 -2.86 21.27 -7.87
CA CYS A 47 -3.20 20.80 -6.54
C CYS A 47 -4.66 20.32 -6.50
N LEU A 48 -4.91 19.18 -5.90
CA LEU A 48 -6.25 18.61 -5.69
C LEU A 48 -6.72 18.72 -4.23
N GLU A 49 -5.79 18.68 -3.28
CA GLU A 49 -6.06 18.76 -1.83
C GLU A 49 -4.91 19.46 -1.09
N ASP A 50 -5.15 19.91 0.13
CA ASP A 50 -4.08 20.47 0.97
C ASP A 50 -3.16 19.35 1.46
N GLU A 51 -1.90 19.74 1.80
CA GLU A 51 -0.91 18.85 2.39
C GLU A 51 -1.45 18.16 3.65
N GLN A 52 -1.32 16.84 3.69
CA GLN A 52 -1.70 15.97 4.81
C GLN A 52 -0.44 15.42 5.48
N TYR A 53 -0.22 15.78 6.76
CA TYR A 53 0.87 15.18 7.52
C TYR A 53 0.39 13.94 8.27
N ARG A 54 1.08 12.83 8.06
CA ARG A 54 0.87 11.53 8.71
C ARG A 54 2.01 11.28 9.71
N PRO A 55 1.86 11.68 10.99
CA PRO A 55 2.94 11.54 11.98
C PRO A 55 3.29 10.10 12.30
N ASP A 56 2.36 9.19 12.11
CA ASP A 56 2.51 7.75 12.25
C ASP A 56 3.41 7.13 11.18
N LEU A 57 3.39 7.69 9.97
CA LEU A 57 4.27 7.31 8.86
C LEU A 57 5.51 8.22 8.75
N GLY A 58 5.57 9.31 9.53
CA GLY A 58 6.64 10.29 9.42
C GLY A 58 6.69 10.97 8.05
N GLN A 59 5.54 11.17 7.40
CA GLN A 59 5.47 11.74 6.05
C GLN A 59 4.38 12.78 5.91
N SER A 60 4.60 13.74 5.00
CA SER A 60 3.55 14.57 4.43
C SER A 60 3.27 14.13 3.00
N SER A 61 2.02 14.16 2.59
CA SER A 61 1.63 13.92 1.21
C SER A 61 0.65 14.97 0.71
N GLN A 62 0.63 15.17 -0.60
CA GLN A 62 -0.30 16.08 -1.26
C GLN A 62 -0.65 15.55 -2.65
N ARG A 63 -1.93 15.29 -2.87
CA ARG A 63 -2.41 14.80 -4.18
C ARG A 63 -2.46 15.94 -5.20
N THR A 64 -2.13 15.58 -6.43
CA THR A 64 -2.14 16.50 -7.58
C THR A 64 -2.87 15.86 -8.75
N SER A 65 -3.15 16.63 -9.80
CA SER A 65 -3.80 16.10 -11.01
C SER A 65 -2.99 15.02 -11.73
N ASN A 66 -1.68 14.93 -11.49
CA ASN A 66 -0.80 14.03 -12.23
C ASN A 66 -0.07 13.02 -11.33
N GLY A 67 -0.35 13.01 -10.01
CA GLY A 67 0.30 12.09 -9.08
C GLY A 67 0.29 12.60 -7.64
N THR A 68 1.28 12.21 -6.86
CA THR A 68 1.38 12.54 -5.43
C THR A 68 2.75 13.11 -5.09
N LEU A 69 2.78 14.24 -4.38
CA LEU A 69 3.96 14.78 -3.71
C LEU A 69 4.09 14.13 -2.34
N ILE A 70 5.30 13.72 -1.97
CA ILE A 70 5.60 13.09 -0.69
C ILE A 70 6.86 13.72 -0.10
N TRP A 71 6.80 14.03 1.18
CA TRP A 71 7.95 14.44 1.99
C TRP A 71 8.10 13.48 3.16
N HIS A 72 9.32 12.99 3.39
CA HIS A 72 9.64 12.09 4.49
C HIS A 72 10.40 12.83 5.58
N SER A 73 9.91 12.78 6.82
CA SER A 73 10.57 13.46 7.96
C SER A 73 11.88 12.79 8.37
N VAL A 74 12.10 11.56 7.98
CA VAL A 74 13.25 10.75 8.38
C VAL A 74 14.52 11.17 7.65
N ASP A 75 14.44 11.41 6.36
CA ASP A 75 15.57 11.75 5.50
C ASP A 75 15.42 13.13 4.83
N GLY A 76 14.28 13.80 5.07
CA GLY A 76 13.94 15.06 4.41
C GLY A 76 13.69 14.93 2.92
N ALA A 77 13.63 13.71 2.39
CA ALA A 77 13.42 13.47 0.96
C ALA A 77 12.08 14.07 0.51
N LEU A 78 12.15 14.82 -0.58
CA LEU A 78 11.00 15.40 -1.24
C LEU A 78 10.87 14.80 -2.63
N THR A 79 9.77 14.10 -2.86
CA THR A 79 9.53 13.36 -4.09
C THR A 79 8.19 13.73 -4.69
N PHE A 80 8.08 13.52 -6.01
CA PHE A 80 6.81 13.45 -6.74
C PHE A 80 6.78 12.14 -7.50
N SER A 81 5.67 11.42 -7.45
CA SER A 81 5.48 10.20 -8.26
C SER A 81 4.21 10.29 -9.10
N ASP A 82 4.31 9.84 -10.35
CA ASP A 82 3.17 9.64 -11.27
C ASP A 82 2.70 8.18 -11.33
N GLY A 83 3.24 7.33 -10.42
CA GLY A 83 2.98 5.90 -10.39
C GLY A 83 3.94 5.06 -11.25
N PHE A 84 4.76 5.69 -12.14
CA PHE A 84 5.75 5.02 -12.99
C PHE A 84 7.16 5.54 -12.76
N HIS A 85 7.27 6.85 -12.51
CA HIS A 85 8.52 7.55 -12.27
C HIS A 85 8.45 8.28 -10.94
N THR A 86 9.62 8.52 -10.37
CA THR A 86 9.77 9.39 -9.21
C THR A 86 10.76 10.51 -9.56
N TRP A 87 10.31 11.75 -9.37
CA TRP A 87 11.13 12.96 -9.43
C TRP A 87 11.48 13.37 -8.01
N LEU A 88 12.73 13.70 -7.77
CA LEU A 88 13.19 14.10 -6.46
C LEU A 88 14.33 15.13 -6.57
N LEU A 89 14.53 15.90 -5.51
CA LEU A 89 15.65 16.81 -5.41
C LEU A 89 16.88 16.07 -4.89
N ASP A 90 17.99 16.17 -5.62
CA ASP A 90 19.28 15.72 -5.12
C ASP A 90 19.85 16.69 -4.07
N PRO A 91 20.94 16.36 -3.36
CA PRO A 91 21.57 17.23 -2.37
C PRO A 91 22.05 18.58 -2.93
N ASN A 92 22.18 18.71 -4.25
CA ASN A 92 22.56 19.94 -4.93
C ASN A 92 21.34 20.76 -5.37
N GLY A 93 20.12 20.31 -5.09
CA GLY A 93 18.87 20.95 -5.45
C GLY A 93 18.47 20.77 -6.92
N GLN A 94 19.05 19.80 -7.63
CA GLN A 94 18.67 19.46 -9.00
C GLN A 94 17.62 18.34 -8.99
N VAL A 95 16.65 18.44 -9.92
CA VAL A 95 15.67 17.39 -10.09
C VAL A 95 16.28 16.21 -10.81
N GLN A 96 16.26 15.07 -10.16
CA GLN A 96 16.59 13.76 -10.73
C GLN A 96 15.29 13.00 -11.00
N VAL A 97 15.30 12.16 -12.01
CA VAL A 97 14.17 11.26 -12.31
C VAL A 97 14.68 9.84 -12.35
N ARG A 98 13.93 8.94 -11.75
CA ARG A 98 14.18 7.51 -11.79
C ARG A 98 12.89 6.75 -12.07
N ASN A 99 13.01 5.53 -12.56
CA ASN A 99 11.88 4.60 -12.56
C ASN A 99 11.47 4.25 -11.13
N LEU A 100 10.24 3.80 -10.95
CA LEU A 100 9.72 3.47 -9.63
C LEU A 100 10.60 2.47 -8.86
N ASN A 101 11.27 1.56 -9.57
CA ASN A 101 12.10 0.50 -9.01
C ASN A 101 13.60 0.84 -8.90
N GLU A 102 13.99 2.10 -9.11
CA GLU A 102 15.37 2.55 -9.04
C GLU A 102 15.58 3.49 -7.85
N ARG A 103 16.83 3.58 -7.35
CA ARG A 103 17.23 4.50 -6.29
C ARG A 103 18.54 5.16 -6.62
N PHE A 104 18.68 6.44 -6.28
CA PHE A 104 19.96 7.13 -6.31
C PHE A 104 20.75 6.90 -5.00
N PRO A 105 22.09 6.87 -5.06
CA PRO A 105 22.90 6.68 -3.86
C PRO A 105 22.66 7.70 -2.75
N PHE A 106 22.27 8.94 -3.07
CA PHE A 106 22.01 9.99 -2.11
C PHE A 106 20.68 9.88 -1.37
N GLU A 107 19.75 9.03 -1.83
CA GLU A 107 18.48 8.77 -1.14
C GLU A 107 18.67 7.97 0.17
N PHE A 108 19.91 7.63 0.52
CA PHE A 108 20.25 6.74 1.63
C PHE A 108 20.88 7.43 2.84
N ASN A 109 21.05 8.76 2.83
CA ASN A 109 21.86 9.46 3.82
C ASN A 109 21.06 10.08 4.98
N GLY A 110 20.17 9.32 5.60
CA GLY A 110 19.54 9.69 6.85
C GLY A 110 19.72 8.61 7.90
N ASP A 111 20.16 9.01 9.08
CA ASP A 111 20.34 8.13 10.24
C ASP A 111 18.99 7.60 10.78
N GLY A 112 18.23 6.86 10.01
CA GLY A 112 16.96 6.47 10.57
C GLY A 112 16.24 5.28 9.97
N PHE A 113 16.21 5.18 8.67
CA PHE A 113 15.74 3.96 8.05
C PHE A 113 16.79 3.48 7.06
N PRO A 114 17.36 2.30 7.27
CA PRO A 114 17.91 1.63 6.12
C PRO A 114 16.75 1.56 5.14
N ILE A 115 16.90 2.12 3.95
CA ILE A 115 15.93 1.90 2.88
C ILE A 115 15.99 0.42 2.62
N VAL A 116 15.01 -0.22 3.19
CA VAL A 116 14.93 -1.63 3.28
C VAL A 116 14.39 -2.11 1.96
N GLY A 117 15.23 -2.78 1.22
CA GLY A 117 14.87 -3.41 -0.03
C GLY A 117 15.23 -2.57 -1.25
N GLN A 118 16.53 -2.49 -1.55
CA GLN A 118 16.90 -2.38 -2.96
C GLN A 118 16.27 -3.56 -3.70
N PRO A 119 15.67 -3.33 -4.90
CA PRO A 119 15.41 -4.47 -5.77
C PRO A 119 16.74 -5.23 -5.92
N ALA A 120 16.65 -6.53 -5.86
CA ALA A 120 17.81 -7.34 -6.17
C ALA A 120 18.43 -6.82 -7.48
N PRO A 121 19.71 -6.49 -7.53
CA PRO A 121 20.31 -6.04 -8.77
C PRO A 121 19.95 -7.04 -9.86
N ALA A 122 19.56 -6.55 -11.04
CA ALA A 122 19.31 -7.40 -12.20
C ALA A 122 20.61 -8.10 -12.55
N THR A 123 20.82 -9.25 -11.95
CA THR A 123 22.16 -9.88 -11.88
C THR A 123 22.53 -10.64 -13.14
N ASN A 124 21.57 -10.90 -14.05
CA ASN A 124 21.79 -11.97 -15.03
C ASN A 124 21.57 -11.60 -16.50
N GLY A 125 21.68 -10.33 -16.85
CA GLY A 125 21.53 -9.91 -18.25
C GLY A 125 20.08 -9.98 -18.75
N PRO A 126 19.88 -9.91 -20.07
CA PRO A 126 18.54 -9.92 -20.66
C PRO A 126 17.86 -11.29 -20.46
N CYS A 127 16.54 -11.26 -20.42
CA CYS A 127 15.76 -12.48 -20.40
C CYS A 127 16.09 -13.37 -21.61
N PRO A 128 16.32 -14.67 -21.43
CA PRO A 128 16.64 -15.59 -22.54
C PRO A 128 15.41 -15.88 -23.42
N THR A 129 14.20 -15.51 -22.98
CA THR A 129 12.95 -15.76 -23.69
C THR A 129 12.12 -14.48 -23.82
N THR A 130 10.99 -14.54 -24.53
CA THR A 130 9.99 -13.46 -24.49
C THR A 130 9.37 -13.38 -23.08
N PRO A 131 9.09 -12.18 -22.55
CA PRO A 131 8.46 -12.04 -21.24
C PRO A 131 7.10 -12.76 -21.16
N LEU A 132 6.86 -13.38 -20.00
CA LEU A 132 5.58 -14.02 -19.67
C LEU A 132 4.58 -12.94 -19.23
N PRO A 133 3.38 -12.84 -19.84
CA PRO A 133 2.31 -11.99 -19.31
C PRO A 133 1.80 -12.54 -17.98
N VAL A 134 1.96 -11.76 -16.93
CA VAL A 134 1.51 -12.06 -15.56
C VAL A 134 0.54 -11.00 -15.11
N LEU A 135 -0.57 -11.40 -14.51
CA LEU A 135 -1.46 -10.50 -13.79
C LEU A 135 -1.35 -10.85 -12.30
N ALA A 136 -1.05 -9.86 -11.47
CA ALA A 136 -1.21 -9.98 -10.04
C ALA A 136 -2.34 -9.05 -9.60
N VAL A 137 -3.29 -9.59 -8.86
CA VAL A 137 -4.46 -8.81 -8.45
C VAL A 137 -4.03 -7.65 -7.57
N GLU A 138 -3.22 -7.91 -6.56
CA GLU A 138 -2.69 -6.91 -5.64
C GLU A 138 -1.31 -6.40 -6.06
N ASN A 139 -1.07 -5.12 -5.80
CA ASN A 139 0.18 -4.45 -6.16
C ASN A 139 1.39 -5.04 -5.43
N PHE A 140 1.23 -5.55 -4.22
CA PHE A 140 2.31 -6.16 -3.46
C PHE A 140 2.70 -7.54 -4.01
N TYR A 141 1.77 -8.35 -4.54
CA TYR A 141 2.10 -9.57 -5.27
C TYR A 141 2.68 -9.25 -6.65
N ALA A 142 2.19 -8.20 -7.32
CA ALA A 142 2.80 -7.69 -8.54
C ALA A 142 4.27 -7.34 -8.32
N ASN A 143 4.57 -6.67 -7.22
CA ASN A 143 5.94 -6.31 -6.84
C ASN A 143 6.81 -7.56 -6.58
N LEU A 144 6.31 -8.55 -5.86
CA LEU A 144 7.03 -9.80 -5.58
C LEU A 144 7.33 -10.58 -6.86
N VAL A 145 6.31 -10.81 -7.71
CA VAL A 145 6.51 -11.58 -8.95
C VAL A 145 7.36 -10.84 -9.96
N GLN A 146 7.29 -9.50 -10.01
CA GLN A 146 8.17 -8.68 -10.84
C GLN A 146 9.63 -8.81 -10.39
N GLN A 147 9.91 -8.82 -9.10
CA GLN A 147 11.26 -9.02 -8.58
C GLN A 147 11.80 -10.43 -8.93
N ILE A 148 10.99 -11.48 -8.74
CA ILE A 148 11.39 -12.88 -9.03
C ILE A 148 11.49 -13.12 -10.54
N GLY A 149 10.58 -12.57 -11.32
CA GLY A 149 10.52 -12.74 -12.76
C GLY A 149 11.48 -11.84 -13.54
N GLY A 150 11.90 -10.70 -12.95
CA GLY A 150 12.81 -9.74 -13.58
C GLY A 150 12.35 -9.32 -14.97
N GLN A 151 13.24 -9.37 -15.96
CA GLN A 151 12.91 -9.04 -17.36
C GLN A 151 12.16 -10.15 -18.09
N CYS A 152 11.97 -11.33 -17.48
CA CYS A 152 11.25 -12.44 -18.08
C CYS A 152 9.74 -12.43 -17.81
N VAL A 153 9.23 -11.42 -17.15
CA VAL A 153 7.79 -11.19 -16.92
C VAL A 153 7.36 -9.80 -17.39
N SER A 154 6.09 -9.70 -17.79
CA SER A 154 5.40 -8.43 -18.01
C SER A 154 4.21 -8.42 -17.07
N VAL A 155 4.31 -7.69 -15.97
CA VAL A 155 3.33 -7.72 -14.89
C VAL A 155 2.31 -6.60 -15.06
N THR A 156 1.04 -6.97 -14.93
CA THR A 156 -0.11 -6.05 -14.79
C THR A 156 -0.71 -6.25 -13.41
N THR A 157 -1.18 -5.18 -12.78
CA THR A 157 -1.88 -5.25 -11.49
C THR A 157 -3.24 -4.56 -11.57
N ILE A 158 -4.18 -5.02 -10.75
CA ILE A 158 -5.55 -4.50 -10.66
C ILE A 158 -5.68 -3.56 -9.48
N LEU A 159 -5.48 -4.04 -8.26
CA LEU A 159 -5.56 -3.25 -7.03
C LEU A 159 -4.26 -2.46 -6.86
N ASN A 160 -4.24 -1.24 -7.40
CA ASN A 160 -3.05 -0.40 -7.49
C ASN A 160 -3.23 0.97 -6.83
N ASP A 161 -4.43 1.34 -6.43
CA ASP A 161 -4.68 2.59 -5.72
C ASP A 161 -4.37 2.39 -4.23
N PRO A 162 -3.34 3.05 -3.67
CA PRO A 162 -2.98 2.90 -2.26
C PRO A 162 -3.97 3.58 -1.30
N ASP A 163 -4.87 4.40 -1.83
CA ASP A 163 -5.87 5.12 -1.05
C ASP A 163 -7.25 4.44 -1.11
N ALA A 164 -7.43 3.45 -2.02
CA ALA A 164 -8.66 2.70 -2.13
C ALA A 164 -8.73 1.58 -1.09
N ASP A 165 -9.93 1.34 -0.56
CA ASP A 165 -10.21 0.14 0.23
C ASP A 165 -10.36 -1.06 -0.73
N PRO A 166 -9.49 -2.08 -0.64
CA PRO A 166 -9.59 -3.23 -1.53
C PRO A 166 -10.88 -4.06 -1.37
N HIS A 167 -11.50 -4.03 -0.20
CA HIS A 167 -12.76 -4.73 0.07
C HIS A 167 -13.96 -4.14 -0.68
N GLU A 168 -13.89 -2.86 -1.06
CA GLU A 168 -14.94 -2.17 -1.82
C GLU A 168 -14.67 -2.14 -3.33
N PHE A 169 -13.67 -2.87 -3.82
CA PHE A 169 -13.27 -2.82 -5.23
C PHE A 169 -14.28 -3.47 -6.17
N GLU A 170 -14.69 -2.73 -7.20
CA GLU A 170 -15.52 -3.22 -8.31
C GLU A 170 -14.73 -3.24 -9.63
N PRO A 171 -14.57 -4.42 -10.28
CA PRO A 171 -13.77 -4.53 -11.49
C PRO A 171 -14.43 -3.86 -12.69
N THR A 172 -13.61 -3.22 -13.51
CA THR A 172 -13.99 -2.56 -14.76
C THR A 172 -13.86 -3.51 -15.97
N VAL A 173 -14.38 -3.08 -17.13
CA VAL A 173 -14.16 -3.79 -18.41
C VAL A 173 -12.66 -3.85 -18.76
N ALA A 174 -11.86 -2.87 -18.35
CA ALA A 174 -10.41 -2.88 -18.58
C ALA A 174 -9.74 -3.98 -17.75
N ASP A 175 -10.17 -4.19 -16.52
CA ASP A 175 -9.66 -5.24 -15.65
C ASP A 175 -9.97 -6.63 -16.20
N VAL A 176 -11.20 -6.86 -16.66
CA VAL A 176 -11.57 -8.11 -17.36
C VAL A 176 -10.67 -8.39 -18.57
N ARG A 177 -10.32 -7.36 -19.35
CA ARG A 177 -9.39 -7.51 -20.49
C ARG A 177 -7.97 -7.83 -20.04
N ALA A 178 -7.52 -7.29 -18.91
CA ALA A 178 -6.22 -7.60 -18.35
C ALA A 178 -6.11 -9.09 -18.00
N PHE A 179 -7.13 -9.67 -17.38
CA PHE A 179 -7.20 -11.11 -17.12
C PHE A 179 -7.10 -11.95 -18.40
N GLN A 180 -7.79 -11.54 -19.48
CA GLN A 180 -7.76 -12.27 -20.76
C GLN A 180 -6.37 -12.32 -21.41
N GLY A 181 -5.50 -11.35 -21.11
CA GLY A 181 -4.12 -11.30 -21.60
C GLY A 181 -3.12 -12.10 -20.77
N ALA A 182 -3.47 -12.50 -19.56
CA ALA A 182 -2.57 -13.15 -18.64
C ALA A 182 -2.39 -14.66 -18.91
N GLN A 183 -1.16 -15.16 -18.79
CA GLN A 183 -0.85 -16.59 -18.80
C GLN A 183 -0.66 -17.13 -17.36
N LEU A 184 -0.31 -16.28 -16.43
CA LEU A 184 -0.22 -16.55 -15.01
C LEU A 184 -0.99 -15.47 -14.26
N VAL A 185 -1.87 -15.86 -13.36
CA VAL A 185 -2.56 -14.97 -12.42
C VAL A 185 -2.09 -15.27 -11.00
N ILE A 186 -1.85 -14.22 -10.24
CA ILE A 186 -1.53 -14.29 -8.82
C ILE A 186 -2.61 -13.51 -8.08
N GLU A 187 -3.27 -14.17 -7.13
CA GLU A 187 -4.37 -13.63 -6.34
C GLU A 187 -4.23 -14.04 -4.88
N ASN A 188 -4.88 -13.31 -4.01
CA ASN A 188 -4.88 -13.62 -2.58
C ASN A 188 -5.81 -14.79 -2.24
N GLY A 189 -7.02 -14.79 -2.73
CA GLY A 189 -8.09 -15.68 -2.31
C GLY A 189 -8.63 -15.34 -0.92
N LEU A 190 -9.18 -16.33 -0.23
CA LEU A 190 -9.72 -16.22 1.14
C LEU A 190 -10.91 -15.27 1.26
N GLY A 191 -11.55 -14.89 0.16
CA GLY A 191 -12.63 -13.91 0.13
C GLY A 191 -12.18 -12.47 -0.14
N TYR A 192 -10.88 -12.21 -0.21
CA TYR A 192 -10.33 -10.85 -0.36
C TYR A 192 -10.53 -10.29 -1.78
N ASP A 193 -10.35 -11.11 -2.79
CA ASP A 193 -10.36 -10.74 -4.21
C ASP A 193 -11.28 -11.65 -5.06
N ASP A 194 -12.42 -12.07 -4.51
CA ASP A 194 -13.41 -12.97 -5.13
C ASP A 194 -13.88 -12.55 -6.53
N PHE A 195 -13.71 -11.27 -6.89
CA PHE A 195 -14.01 -10.80 -8.24
C PHE A 195 -13.07 -11.44 -9.29
N ALA A 196 -11.83 -11.78 -8.91
CA ALA A 196 -10.86 -12.42 -9.79
C ALA A 196 -11.35 -13.82 -10.20
N ASP A 197 -11.80 -14.64 -9.24
CA ASP A 197 -12.40 -15.94 -9.49
C ASP A 197 -13.59 -15.83 -10.45
N LYS A 198 -14.51 -14.90 -10.21
CA LYS A 198 -15.68 -14.68 -11.05
C LYS A 198 -15.30 -14.33 -12.50
N ILE A 199 -14.25 -13.53 -12.70
CA ILE A 199 -13.74 -13.21 -14.04
C ILE A 199 -13.13 -14.45 -14.68
N ILE A 200 -12.24 -15.16 -13.97
CA ILE A 200 -11.54 -16.35 -14.46
C ILE A 200 -12.54 -17.46 -14.85
N GLU A 201 -13.60 -17.63 -14.08
CA GLU A 201 -14.66 -18.62 -14.39
C GLU A 201 -15.29 -18.40 -15.77
N THR A 202 -15.41 -17.17 -16.23
CA THR A 202 -15.99 -16.81 -17.54
C THR A 202 -15.02 -17.00 -18.71
N MET A 203 -13.72 -17.18 -18.45
CA MET A 203 -12.70 -17.28 -19.49
C MET A 203 -12.75 -18.63 -20.21
N SER A 204 -12.65 -18.60 -21.55
CA SER A 204 -12.57 -19.82 -22.38
C SER A 204 -11.22 -20.53 -22.26
N GLN A 205 -10.15 -19.78 -22.03
CA GLN A 205 -8.81 -20.30 -21.72
C GLN A 205 -8.41 -19.74 -20.34
N LYS A 206 -8.21 -20.65 -19.39
CA LYS A 206 -7.86 -20.25 -18.03
C LYS A 206 -6.35 -20.11 -17.89
N PRO A 207 -5.86 -19.05 -17.21
CA PRO A 207 -4.45 -18.92 -16.86
C PRO A 207 -4.05 -19.99 -15.84
N VAL A 208 -2.74 -20.13 -15.64
CA VAL A 208 -2.23 -20.78 -14.42
C VAL A 208 -2.51 -19.84 -13.24
N ILE A 209 -2.95 -20.36 -12.12
CA ILE A 209 -3.29 -19.54 -10.94
C ILE A 209 -2.37 -19.91 -9.80
N VAL A 210 -1.84 -18.87 -9.13
CA VAL A 210 -1.20 -18.97 -7.81
C VAL A 210 -2.10 -18.20 -6.86
N ARG A 211 -2.91 -18.92 -6.08
CA ARG A 211 -3.75 -18.35 -5.04
C ARG A 211 -3.04 -18.47 -3.70
N ALA A 212 -2.75 -17.34 -3.07
CA ALA A 212 -1.95 -17.28 -1.85
C ALA A 212 -2.58 -18.10 -0.71
N GLY A 213 -3.89 -17.98 -0.52
CA GLY A 213 -4.62 -18.77 0.48
C GLY A 213 -4.43 -20.28 0.32
N ASP A 214 -4.54 -20.80 -0.92
CA ASP A 214 -4.34 -22.21 -1.22
C ASP A 214 -2.89 -22.64 -0.97
N VAL A 215 -1.93 -21.80 -1.34
CA VAL A 215 -0.49 -22.05 -1.14
C VAL A 215 -0.15 -22.23 0.33
N VAL A 216 -0.79 -21.45 1.20
CA VAL A 216 -0.54 -21.52 2.65
C VAL A 216 -1.49 -22.48 3.40
N GLY A 217 -2.42 -23.11 2.67
CA GLY A 217 -3.31 -24.14 3.21
C GLY A 217 -4.44 -23.58 4.08
N LEU A 218 -4.89 -22.37 3.81
CA LEU A 218 -6.03 -21.74 4.48
C LEU A 218 -7.29 -21.82 3.61
N GLU A 219 -8.45 -21.79 4.28
CA GLU A 219 -9.76 -21.83 3.62
C GLU A 219 -10.46 -20.47 3.72
N VAL A 220 -11.45 -20.25 2.84
CA VAL A 220 -12.29 -19.04 2.86
C VAL A 220 -12.89 -18.82 4.25
N GLY A 221 -12.81 -17.59 4.72
CA GLY A 221 -13.21 -17.20 6.08
C GLY A 221 -12.05 -17.19 7.10
N ALA A 222 -10.84 -17.65 6.71
CA ALA A 222 -9.63 -17.34 7.47
C ALA A 222 -9.21 -15.86 7.27
N ASN A 223 -8.32 -15.36 8.14
CA ASN A 223 -7.75 -14.03 7.97
C ASN A 223 -7.10 -13.90 6.58
N PRO A 224 -7.56 -12.98 5.73
CA PRO A 224 -7.04 -12.86 4.37
C PRO A 224 -5.63 -12.24 4.29
N HIS A 225 -5.15 -11.58 5.34
CA HIS A 225 -3.92 -10.79 5.34
C HIS A 225 -2.64 -11.62 5.40
N VAL A 226 -2.57 -12.71 4.61
CA VAL A 226 -1.47 -13.70 4.63
C VAL A 226 -0.11 -13.10 4.29
N TRP A 227 -0.07 -11.97 3.58
CA TRP A 227 1.17 -11.24 3.27
C TRP A 227 1.81 -10.56 4.48
N TYR A 228 1.14 -10.54 5.63
CA TYR A 228 1.69 -10.10 6.91
C TYR A 228 2.41 -11.21 7.68
N SER A 229 2.32 -12.47 7.23
CA SER A 229 3.10 -13.58 7.78
C SER A 229 4.40 -13.80 7.00
N ALA A 230 5.54 -13.65 7.64
CA ALA A 230 6.83 -13.89 7.00
C ALA A 230 6.96 -15.33 6.44
N GLY A 231 6.43 -16.31 7.15
CA GLY A 231 6.44 -17.70 6.73
C GLY A 231 5.54 -17.96 5.52
N TYR A 232 4.38 -17.33 5.44
CA TYR A 232 3.48 -17.44 4.29
C TYR A 232 4.07 -16.73 3.07
N VAL A 233 4.66 -15.56 3.24
CA VAL A 233 5.35 -14.85 2.15
C VAL A 233 6.45 -15.70 1.52
N ASP A 234 7.22 -16.45 2.30
CA ASP A 234 8.26 -17.35 1.77
C ASP A 234 7.65 -18.51 0.97
N GLN A 235 6.51 -19.08 1.39
CA GLN A 235 5.78 -20.09 0.65
C GLN A 235 5.20 -19.54 -0.65
N ILE A 236 4.58 -18.36 -0.62
CA ILE A 236 4.00 -17.70 -1.79
C ILE A 236 5.08 -17.36 -2.82
N LYS A 237 6.24 -16.81 -2.41
CA LYS A 237 7.39 -16.58 -3.30
C LYS A 237 7.87 -17.87 -3.96
N SER A 238 7.91 -18.99 -3.21
CA SER A 238 8.30 -20.29 -3.73
C SER A 238 7.30 -20.82 -4.77
N ALA A 239 6.00 -20.62 -4.55
CA ALA A 239 4.95 -20.99 -5.50
C ALA A 239 5.04 -20.14 -6.78
N MET A 240 5.26 -18.82 -6.65
CA MET A 240 5.50 -17.92 -7.79
C MET A 240 6.69 -18.40 -8.62
N LEU A 241 7.84 -18.67 -7.99
CA LEU A 241 9.05 -19.19 -8.66
C LEU A 241 8.77 -20.49 -9.41
N THR A 242 8.08 -21.41 -8.77
CA THR A 242 7.73 -22.71 -9.36
C THR A 242 6.85 -22.52 -10.61
N SER A 243 5.83 -21.67 -10.54
CA SER A 243 4.92 -21.40 -11.66
C SER A 243 5.63 -20.69 -12.81
N LEU A 244 6.53 -19.75 -12.53
CA LEU A 244 7.35 -19.08 -13.55
C LEU A 244 8.26 -20.09 -14.28
N LYS A 245 8.92 -20.98 -13.55
CA LYS A 245 9.79 -22.04 -14.12
C LYS A 245 8.99 -23.05 -14.95
N GLN A 246 7.80 -23.38 -14.55
CA GLN A 246 6.88 -24.27 -15.33
C GLN A 246 6.42 -23.59 -16.62
N ALA A 247 6.06 -22.30 -16.54
CA ALA A 247 5.63 -21.53 -17.71
C ALA A 247 6.76 -21.23 -18.71
N LYS A 248 7.98 -21.05 -18.22
CA LYS A 248 9.18 -20.70 -19.02
C LYS A 248 10.38 -21.54 -18.60
N PRO A 249 10.42 -22.87 -18.94
CA PRO A 249 11.52 -23.77 -18.54
C PRO A 249 12.90 -23.30 -18.98
N ASP A 250 12.99 -22.67 -20.16
CA ASP A 250 14.26 -22.15 -20.72
C ASP A 250 14.82 -20.96 -19.92
N ALA A 251 14.00 -20.31 -19.09
CA ALA A 251 14.41 -19.24 -18.20
C ALA A 251 14.62 -19.69 -16.74
N SER A 252 14.54 -21.00 -16.45
CA SER A 252 14.59 -21.52 -15.07
C SER A 252 15.82 -21.05 -14.29
N ALA A 253 17.01 -21.09 -14.89
CA ALA A 253 18.23 -20.64 -14.24
C ALA A 253 18.23 -19.12 -13.97
N TYR A 254 17.62 -18.33 -14.85
CA TYR A 254 17.43 -16.90 -14.65
C TYR A 254 16.53 -16.63 -13.43
N PHE A 255 15.38 -17.32 -13.36
CA PHE A 255 14.44 -17.17 -12.23
C PHE A 255 15.06 -17.63 -10.90
N ASP A 256 15.85 -18.72 -10.89
CA ASP A 256 16.53 -19.19 -9.68
C ASP A 256 17.53 -18.14 -9.15
N ALA A 257 18.28 -17.51 -10.04
CA ALA A 257 19.22 -16.46 -9.65
C ALA A 257 18.51 -15.18 -9.16
N GLN A 258 17.42 -14.78 -9.82
CA GLN A 258 16.59 -13.65 -9.37
C GLN A 258 15.97 -13.93 -8.00
N ALA A 259 15.36 -15.10 -7.80
CA ALA A 259 14.77 -15.49 -6.53
C ALA A 259 15.79 -15.51 -5.38
N ALA A 260 17.01 -15.98 -5.62
CA ALA A 260 18.09 -15.95 -4.63
C ALA A 260 18.48 -14.52 -4.24
N ALA A 261 18.56 -13.61 -5.20
CA ALA A 261 18.83 -12.20 -4.94
C ALA A 261 17.67 -11.51 -4.18
N VAL A 262 16.42 -11.82 -4.55
CA VAL A 262 15.22 -11.37 -3.82
C VAL A 262 15.27 -11.87 -2.39
N ASP A 263 15.59 -13.14 -2.16
CA ASP A 263 15.67 -13.69 -0.81
C ASP A 263 16.70 -13.00 0.08
N GLN A 264 17.86 -12.63 -0.47
CA GLN A 264 18.85 -11.83 0.24
C GLN A 264 18.34 -10.45 0.63
N SER A 265 17.52 -9.83 -0.20
CA SER A 265 16.95 -8.51 0.07
C SER A 265 15.93 -8.51 1.22
N PHE A 266 15.41 -9.67 1.64
CA PHE A 266 14.55 -9.83 2.82
C PHE A 266 15.32 -9.84 4.15
N THR A 267 16.65 -9.73 4.15
CA THR A 267 17.47 -9.84 5.36
C THR A 267 17.04 -8.85 6.45
N THR A 268 16.87 -7.57 6.13
CA THR A 268 16.49 -6.56 7.13
C THR A 268 15.06 -6.76 7.64
N TYR A 269 14.13 -7.13 6.76
CA TYR A 269 12.76 -7.48 7.16
C TYR A 269 12.78 -8.60 8.23
N ARG A 270 13.51 -9.69 7.97
CA ARG A 270 13.66 -10.81 8.90
C ARG A 270 14.39 -10.41 10.19
N GLN A 271 15.40 -9.55 10.09
CA GLN A 271 16.12 -9.02 11.26
C GLN A 271 15.22 -8.18 12.17
N LEU A 272 14.35 -7.33 11.62
CA LEU A 272 13.41 -6.53 12.39
C LEU A 272 12.38 -7.41 13.11
N ILE A 273 11.84 -8.44 12.44
CA ILE A 273 10.96 -9.43 13.08
C ILE A 273 11.68 -10.09 14.25
N ALA A 274 12.89 -10.60 14.04
CA ALA A 274 13.67 -11.26 15.08
C ALA A 274 14.02 -10.32 16.23
N GLN A 275 14.32 -9.05 15.95
CA GLN A 275 14.61 -8.03 16.95
C GLN A 275 13.39 -7.73 17.81
N ILE A 276 12.22 -7.54 17.22
CA ILE A 276 10.97 -7.30 17.95
C ILE A 276 10.64 -8.53 18.80
N ALA A 277 10.71 -9.73 18.21
CA ALA A 277 10.46 -10.98 18.92
C ALA A 277 11.43 -11.18 20.12
N GLY A 278 12.70 -10.83 19.94
CA GLY A 278 13.70 -10.97 21.00
C GLY A 278 13.57 -9.96 22.14
N GLN A 279 13.09 -8.74 21.85
CA GLN A 279 13.03 -7.65 22.83
C GLN A 279 11.64 -7.46 23.45
N PHE A 280 10.57 -7.81 22.72
CA PHE A 280 9.19 -7.44 23.07
C PHE A 280 8.22 -8.62 23.05
N ASN A 281 8.72 -9.85 23.11
CA ASN A 281 7.87 -11.06 23.16
C ASN A 281 6.83 -10.97 24.30
N GLY A 282 5.58 -11.24 23.97
CA GLY A 282 4.45 -11.17 24.90
C GLY A 282 3.96 -9.76 25.22
N THR A 283 4.57 -8.70 24.64
CA THR A 283 4.12 -7.32 24.88
C THR A 283 2.70 -7.13 24.33
N PRO A 284 1.75 -6.61 25.18
CA PRO A 284 0.38 -6.42 24.73
C PRO A 284 0.25 -5.24 23.78
N VAL A 285 -0.37 -5.48 22.64
CA VAL A 285 -0.70 -4.47 21.63
C VAL A 285 -2.18 -4.53 21.29
N GLY A 286 -2.73 -3.41 20.79
CA GLY A 286 -4.06 -3.36 20.22
C GLY A 286 -3.96 -3.20 18.72
N THR A 287 -4.94 -3.75 17.99
CA THR A 287 -5.09 -3.52 16.55
C THR A 287 -6.54 -3.21 16.23
N THR A 288 -6.79 -2.33 15.26
CA THR A 288 -8.16 -1.91 14.90
C THR A 288 -8.87 -2.89 13.99
N GLU A 289 -8.17 -3.86 13.42
CA GLU A 289 -8.70 -4.94 12.59
C GLU A 289 -7.72 -6.13 12.53
N SER A 290 -7.99 -7.12 11.67
CA SER A 290 -7.25 -8.37 11.62
C SER A 290 -5.90 -8.29 10.87
N ILE A 291 -5.64 -7.23 10.11
CA ILE A 291 -4.46 -7.08 9.24
C ILE A 291 -3.13 -7.40 9.92
N PHE A 292 -2.99 -7.02 11.19
CA PHE A 292 -1.72 -7.16 11.91
C PHE A 292 -1.57 -8.52 12.64
N LEU A 293 -2.59 -9.37 12.66
CA LEU A 293 -2.57 -10.62 13.47
C LEU A 293 -1.42 -11.53 13.09
N ASP A 294 -1.20 -11.79 11.81
CA ASP A 294 -0.13 -12.71 11.35
C ASP A 294 1.27 -12.15 11.62
N MET A 295 1.44 -10.82 11.52
CA MET A 295 2.68 -10.17 11.92
C MET A 295 2.88 -10.22 13.44
N SER A 296 1.81 -10.14 14.22
CA SER A 296 1.90 -10.26 15.68
C SER A 296 2.43 -11.64 16.11
N TYR A 297 2.00 -12.71 15.43
CA TYR A 297 2.56 -14.06 15.65
C TYR A 297 4.03 -14.12 15.28
N SER A 298 4.42 -13.57 14.12
CA SER A 298 5.81 -13.54 13.66
C SER A 298 6.75 -12.77 14.60
N THR A 299 6.25 -11.71 15.23
CA THR A 299 7.00 -10.83 16.14
C THR A 299 6.85 -11.20 17.62
N GLY A 300 6.03 -12.22 17.96
CA GLY A 300 5.76 -12.63 19.32
C GLY A 300 4.98 -11.62 20.16
N LEU A 301 4.38 -10.60 19.55
CA LEU A 301 3.53 -9.63 20.23
C LEU A 301 2.17 -10.25 20.58
N LYS A 302 1.56 -9.79 21.65
CA LYS A 302 0.26 -10.27 22.08
C LYS A 302 -0.84 -9.27 21.76
N VAL A 303 -1.63 -9.54 20.73
CA VAL A 303 -2.85 -8.76 20.44
C VAL A 303 -3.87 -9.03 21.53
N ILE A 304 -4.35 -7.97 22.20
CA ILE A 304 -5.36 -8.04 23.28
C ILE A 304 -6.63 -7.26 22.94
N THR A 305 -6.79 -6.81 21.70
CA THR A 305 -8.05 -6.21 21.23
C THR A 305 -9.23 -7.13 21.54
N PRO A 306 -10.38 -6.61 22.00
CA PRO A 306 -11.55 -7.45 22.28
C PRO A 306 -11.92 -8.31 21.06
N PRO A 307 -12.12 -9.62 21.23
CA PRO A 307 -12.40 -10.51 20.09
C PRO A 307 -13.63 -10.11 19.27
N GLY A 308 -14.69 -9.60 19.92
CA GLY A 308 -15.88 -9.12 19.23
C GLY A 308 -15.62 -7.86 18.41
N PHE A 309 -14.66 -7.02 18.83
CA PHE A 309 -14.21 -5.88 18.03
C PHE A 309 -13.53 -6.37 16.74
N LEU A 310 -12.56 -7.27 16.83
CA LEU A 310 -11.86 -7.82 15.67
C LEU A 310 -12.77 -8.56 14.69
N ALA A 311 -13.74 -9.31 15.22
CA ALA A 311 -14.66 -10.08 14.39
C ALA A 311 -15.62 -9.21 13.55
N ALA A 312 -15.84 -7.97 13.95
CA ALA A 312 -16.74 -7.06 13.24
C ALA A 312 -16.00 -6.03 12.38
N ALA A 313 -14.75 -5.71 12.71
CA ALA A 313 -14.07 -4.51 12.24
C ALA A 313 -13.82 -4.43 10.72
N GLU A 314 -13.93 -5.54 10.00
CA GLU A 314 -13.72 -5.57 8.54
C GLU A 314 -15.04 -5.34 7.77
N ASP A 315 -16.16 -5.88 8.29
CA ASP A 315 -17.43 -5.91 7.56
C ASP A 315 -18.54 -5.06 8.21
N ALA A 316 -18.37 -4.64 9.46
CA ALA A 316 -19.42 -3.97 10.23
C ALA A 316 -18.87 -3.10 11.36
N GLU A 317 -19.72 -2.19 11.86
CA GLU A 317 -19.39 -1.44 13.09
C GLU A 317 -19.37 -2.38 14.31
N PRO A 318 -18.29 -2.43 15.09
CA PRO A 318 -18.22 -3.25 16.30
C PRO A 318 -19.27 -2.91 17.34
N ALA A 319 -19.71 -3.88 18.12
CA ALA A 319 -20.71 -3.66 19.16
C ALA A 319 -20.21 -2.66 20.21
N ALA A 320 -21.12 -1.84 20.74
CA ALA A 320 -20.79 -0.78 21.70
C ALA A 320 -20.05 -1.29 22.95
N GLN A 321 -20.33 -2.51 23.38
CA GLN A 321 -19.62 -3.14 24.51
C GLN A 321 -18.14 -3.45 24.19
N ASP A 322 -17.85 -3.87 22.94
CA ASP A 322 -16.50 -4.18 22.50
C ASP A 322 -15.70 -2.90 22.28
N ILE A 323 -16.33 -1.86 21.73
CA ILE A 323 -15.74 -0.52 21.65
C ILE A 323 -15.40 0.01 23.04
N ALA A 324 -16.32 -0.10 24.02
CA ALA A 324 -16.09 0.34 25.40
C ALA A 324 -14.96 -0.45 26.07
N ALA A 325 -14.90 -1.76 25.86
CA ALA A 325 -13.83 -2.60 26.39
C ALA A 325 -12.46 -2.20 25.81
N PHE A 326 -12.38 -1.92 24.50
CA PHE A 326 -11.14 -1.46 23.87
C PHE A 326 -10.73 -0.07 24.37
N GLN A 327 -11.68 0.85 24.52
CA GLN A 327 -11.42 2.16 25.13
C GLN A 327 -10.88 2.03 26.56
N ASP A 328 -11.40 1.10 27.34
CA ASP A 328 -10.93 0.87 28.73
C ASP A 328 -9.52 0.26 28.77
N GLN A 329 -9.17 -0.62 27.81
CA GLN A 329 -7.79 -1.09 27.65
C GLN A 329 -6.82 0.07 27.38
N LEU A 330 -7.20 1.05 26.54
CA LEU A 330 -6.40 2.23 26.24
C LEU A 330 -6.29 3.17 27.46
N LYS A 331 -7.41 3.49 28.13
CA LYS A 331 -7.44 4.34 29.33
C LYS A 331 -6.58 3.77 30.46
N ASN A 332 -6.64 2.45 30.65
CA ASN A 332 -5.90 1.75 31.71
C ASN A 332 -4.48 1.37 31.28
N LYS A 333 -4.02 1.82 30.10
CA LYS A 333 -2.67 1.56 29.53
C LYS A 333 -2.30 0.07 29.50
N GLN A 334 -3.28 -0.79 29.26
CA GLN A 334 -3.07 -2.22 29.07
C GLN A 334 -2.40 -2.52 27.75
N ILE A 335 -2.56 -1.63 26.76
CA ILE A 335 -1.98 -1.69 25.42
C ILE A 335 -0.73 -0.81 25.38
N GLN A 336 0.38 -1.35 24.90
CA GLN A 336 1.64 -0.62 24.77
C GLN A 336 1.76 0.17 23.45
N VAL A 337 1.18 -0.36 22.39
CA VAL A 337 1.12 0.28 21.05
C VAL A 337 -0.24 -0.05 20.45
N LEU A 338 -0.89 0.95 19.83
CA LEU A 338 -2.06 0.76 18.99
C LEU A 338 -1.61 0.71 17.53
N VAL A 339 -1.89 -0.40 16.86
CA VAL A 339 -1.71 -0.56 15.41
C VAL A 339 -3.04 -0.33 14.71
N TYR A 340 -3.07 0.37 13.58
CA TYR A 340 -4.30 0.58 12.82
C TYR A 340 -4.05 0.48 11.32
N ASN A 341 -5.07 0.08 10.56
CA ASN A 341 -5.04 0.13 9.10
C ASN A 341 -5.26 1.57 8.63
N VAL A 342 -4.36 2.05 7.76
CA VAL A 342 -4.43 3.43 7.26
C VAL A 342 -5.48 3.59 6.16
N GLN A 343 -5.94 2.50 5.57
CA GLN A 343 -6.93 2.49 4.49
C GLN A 343 -8.36 2.31 4.99
N THR A 344 -8.54 1.65 6.14
CA THR A 344 -9.86 1.43 6.77
C THR A 344 -10.02 2.37 7.97
N VAL A 345 -10.44 3.62 7.70
CA VAL A 345 -10.56 4.66 8.73
C VAL A 345 -12.04 4.97 8.99
N THR A 346 -12.54 4.58 10.15
CA THR A 346 -13.89 4.87 10.62
C THR A 346 -13.89 5.91 11.74
N PRO A 347 -15.04 6.54 12.07
CA PRO A 347 -15.14 7.40 13.26
C PRO A 347 -14.71 6.70 14.54
N THR A 348 -14.96 5.41 14.68
CA THR A 348 -14.57 4.60 15.84
C THR A 348 -13.06 4.43 15.91
N THR A 349 -12.39 4.11 14.78
CA THR A 349 -10.92 4.01 14.74
C THR A 349 -10.26 5.34 15.06
N GLU A 350 -10.76 6.47 14.57
CA GLU A 350 -10.24 7.80 14.90
C GLU A 350 -10.39 8.13 16.41
N GLN A 351 -11.52 7.78 17.02
CA GLN A 351 -11.70 7.95 18.47
C GLN A 351 -10.70 7.11 19.27
N LEU A 352 -10.47 5.87 18.88
CA LEU A 352 -9.49 5.00 19.54
C LEU A 352 -8.05 5.54 19.40
N LYS A 353 -7.69 6.02 18.21
CA LYS A 353 -6.39 6.65 17.95
C LYS A 353 -6.18 7.90 18.82
N GLU A 354 -7.19 8.77 18.89
CA GLU A 354 -7.13 9.96 19.73
C GLU A 354 -7.04 9.59 21.24
N LEU A 355 -7.82 8.62 21.67
CA LEU A 355 -7.76 8.13 23.06
C LEU A 355 -6.40 7.52 23.39
N ALA A 356 -5.79 6.78 22.46
CA ALA A 356 -4.43 6.26 22.62
C ALA A 356 -3.41 7.40 22.80
N ARG A 357 -3.47 8.44 21.96
CA ARG A 357 -2.59 9.63 22.03
C ARG A 357 -2.76 10.35 23.37
N GLN A 358 -3.99 10.58 23.83
CA GLN A 358 -4.30 11.22 25.13
C GLN A 358 -3.70 10.44 26.31
N ASN A 359 -3.63 9.12 26.20
CA ASN A 359 -3.01 8.26 27.22
C ASN A 359 -1.52 8.02 26.98
N ASN A 360 -0.92 8.73 26.03
CA ASN A 360 0.47 8.62 25.57
C ASN A 360 0.81 7.23 24.98
N ILE A 361 -0.13 6.44 24.52
CA ILE A 361 0.11 5.19 23.80
C ILE A 361 0.52 5.53 22.37
N PRO A 362 1.66 5.05 21.85
CA PRO A 362 2.03 5.21 20.45
C PRO A 362 1.01 4.59 19.53
N VAL A 363 0.78 5.26 18.40
CA VAL A 363 -0.11 4.79 17.35
C VAL A 363 0.73 4.54 16.09
N VAL A 364 0.62 3.35 15.51
CA VAL A 364 1.37 2.92 14.33
C VAL A 364 0.41 2.54 13.22
N GLY A 365 0.56 3.17 12.06
CA GLY A 365 -0.20 2.82 10.87
C GLY A 365 0.45 1.68 10.09
N VAL A 366 -0.37 0.78 9.58
CA VAL A 366 -0.01 -0.26 8.60
C VAL A 366 -0.98 -0.16 7.43
N SER A 367 -0.61 -0.67 6.26
CA SER A 367 -1.43 -0.59 5.05
C SER A 367 -1.64 -1.95 4.41
N GLU A 368 -2.77 -2.15 3.74
CA GLU A 368 -3.06 -3.38 3.00
C GLU A 368 -2.30 -3.45 1.69
N THR A 369 -2.19 -2.34 0.99
CA THR A 369 -1.50 -2.27 -0.29
C THR A 369 -0.12 -1.64 -0.14
N LEU A 370 0.75 -1.91 -1.11
CA LEU A 370 2.08 -1.31 -1.19
C LEU A 370 1.94 0.20 -1.45
N PRO A 371 2.26 1.07 -0.47
CA PRO A 371 2.06 2.51 -0.62
C PRO A 371 3.03 3.14 -1.61
N VAL A 372 2.63 4.27 -2.18
CA VAL A 372 3.54 5.13 -2.94
C VAL A 372 4.74 5.53 -2.07
N GLY A 373 5.94 5.41 -2.62
CA GLY A 373 7.20 5.68 -1.90
C GLY A 373 7.95 4.43 -1.45
N PHE A 374 7.29 3.29 -1.33
CA PHE A 374 7.97 2.01 -1.17
C PHE A 374 8.15 1.32 -2.52
N GLN A 375 9.36 0.86 -2.80
CA GLN A 375 9.69 0.25 -4.10
C GLN A 375 9.62 -1.26 -4.09
N THR A 376 9.68 -1.85 -2.91
CA THR A 376 9.68 -3.29 -2.76
C THR A 376 8.78 -3.71 -1.61
N PHE A 377 8.19 -4.89 -1.75
CA PHE A 377 7.40 -5.54 -0.71
C PHE A 377 8.15 -5.58 0.63
N GLN A 378 9.39 -6.09 0.62
CA GLN A 378 10.20 -6.22 1.82
C GLN A 378 10.60 -4.87 2.41
N GLY A 379 10.76 -3.85 1.58
CA GLY A 379 11.01 -2.47 2.02
C GLY A 379 9.82 -1.88 2.74
N TRP A 380 8.63 -2.06 2.18
CA TRP A 380 7.37 -1.64 2.80
C TRP A 380 7.15 -2.31 4.16
N GLN A 381 7.20 -3.63 4.20
CA GLN A 381 6.98 -4.40 5.44
C GLN A 381 8.01 -4.05 6.52
N ALA A 382 9.27 -3.88 6.13
CA ALA A 382 10.31 -3.50 7.10
C ALA A 382 10.18 -2.05 7.56
N GLY A 383 9.72 -1.13 6.72
CA GLY A 383 9.39 0.23 7.13
C GLY A 383 8.33 0.27 8.23
N GLN A 384 7.25 -0.50 8.07
CA GLN A 384 6.20 -0.64 9.09
C GLN A 384 6.75 -1.27 10.39
N LEU A 385 7.57 -2.32 10.28
CA LEU A 385 8.21 -2.95 11.44
C LEU A 385 9.17 -2.02 12.18
N GLN A 386 9.87 -1.14 11.46
CA GLN A 386 10.75 -0.16 12.09
C GLN A 386 9.94 0.88 12.89
N LEU A 387 8.83 1.36 12.34
CA LEU A 387 7.92 2.25 13.07
C LEU A 387 7.38 1.58 14.34
N LEU A 388 6.99 0.32 14.21
CA LEU A 388 6.52 -0.49 15.35
C LEU A 388 7.62 -0.67 16.41
N LEU A 389 8.85 -1.01 15.99
CA LEU A 389 9.99 -1.14 16.90
C LEU A 389 10.26 0.16 17.68
N ASN A 390 10.27 1.28 16.99
CA ASN A 390 10.46 2.61 17.60
C ASN A 390 9.33 2.92 18.61
N ALA A 391 8.09 2.57 18.27
CA ALA A 391 6.92 2.74 19.12
C ALA A 391 7.02 1.88 20.40
N LEU A 392 7.42 0.62 20.26
CA LEU A 392 7.61 -0.31 21.38
C LEU A 392 8.74 0.17 22.30
N GLN A 393 9.87 0.60 21.75
CA GLN A 393 10.99 1.17 22.52
C GLN A 393 10.56 2.42 23.29
N LYS A 394 9.84 3.31 22.66
CA LYS A 394 9.29 4.52 23.31
C LYS A 394 8.31 4.17 24.44
N SER A 395 7.52 3.13 24.27
CA SER A 395 6.57 2.67 25.30
C SER A 395 7.28 2.05 26.48
N ALA A 396 8.35 1.30 26.26
CA ALA A 396 9.12 0.62 27.32
C ALA A 396 9.92 1.59 28.23
N THR A 397 10.13 2.84 27.79
CA THR A 397 10.87 3.87 28.58
C THR A 397 9.97 4.75 29.44
N ARG A 398 8.68 4.45 29.55
CA ARG A 398 7.68 5.14 30.36
C ARG A 398 7.45 4.44 31.67
#